data_72879549c4852ac52f52487428761923
#
_entry.id   72879549c4852ac52f52487428761923
#
_cell.length_a   1.000
_cell.length_b   1.000
_cell.length_c   1.000
_cell.angle_alpha   90.00
_cell.angle_beta   90.00
_cell.angle_gamma   90.00
#
_symmetry.space_group_name_H-M   'P 1'
#
loop_
_entity.id
_entity.type
_entity.pdbx_description
1 polymer ?
#
loop_
_entity_poly.entity_id
_entity_poly.type
_entity_poly.pdbx_seq_one_letter_code
_entity_poly.pdbx_strand_id
1 'polypeptide(L)'
;MRVRIQPDRSHESGAALVSALAMLATAGLLVLALVAVSRVSTVGVATYTDLMRSGYIAEGAGNRVRYLIEADRQLYGTSRAEDIKYEDYDTDRYLADSIEHEIDYYGTPVKFVITSALSGVAMTNVNALDVFSYDRDTEAAVTDLLGEFADQLSDYIDTDDESRTDGFEVADYEGIDMNALPRNASPQFREELLWLPAAKTLLPLDKDGRLTLIRQFGIPSGNPSIYTVNYTMLRTMAQLEEEQAKEVLRALELWRKERTPLGDQLDELVLPQLQRSFSWDEPEYYTVTVRQAAPEGRPTSRLVY
;
A
#
# COMPACT_ATOMS: atom_id res chain seq x y z
N MET A 1 -60.39 -77.76 -3.26
CA MET A 1 -58.98 -77.72 -3.65
C MET A 1 -58.54 -76.28 -3.63
N ARG A 2 -57.84 -75.82 -2.59
CA ARG A 2 -57.36 -74.44 -2.47
C ARG A 2 -55.86 -74.37 -2.94
N VAL A 3 -55.62 -73.83 -4.08
CA VAL A 3 -54.26 -73.55 -4.60
C VAL A 3 -53.68 -72.43 -3.75
N ARG A 4 -52.64 -72.72 -2.99
CA ARG A 4 -51.87 -71.74 -2.22
C ARG A 4 -50.80 -71.16 -3.20
N ILE A 5 -51.08 -69.97 -3.72
CA ILE A 5 -50.07 -69.21 -4.48
C ILE A 5 -48.98 -68.78 -3.47
N GLN A 6 -47.76 -69.35 -3.59
CA GLN A 6 -46.64 -68.89 -2.84
C GLN A 6 -46.18 -67.55 -3.49
N PRO A 7 -46.00 -66.48 -2.75
CA PRO A 7 -45.45 -65.27 -3.30
C PRO A 7 -44.02 -65.50 -3.79
N ASP A 8 -43.72 -65.04 -4.96
CA ASP A 8 -42.41 -65.15 -5.60
C ASP A 8 -41.40 -64.29 -4.82
N ARG A 9 -40.55 -64.92 -3.99
CA ARG A 9 -39.52 -64.24 -3.15
C ARG A 9 -38.30 -63.70 -3.94
N SER A 10 -38.27 -63.98 -5.23
CA SER A 10 -37.11 -63.50 -6.08
C SER A 10 -37.08 -61.99 -6.31
N HIS A 11 -38.24 -61.34 -6.39
CA HIS A 11 -38.34 -59.89 -6.55
C HIS A 11 -38.01 -59.12 -5.25
N GLU A 12 -38.27 -59.68 -4.10
CA GLU A 12 -37.98 -59.01 -2.81
C GLU A 12 -36.47 -58.96 -2.52
N SER A 13 -35.69 -59.96 -2.92
CA SER A 13 -34.23 -59.99 -2.74
C SER A 13 -33.54 -59.02 -3.63
N GLY A 14 -34.02 -58.76 -4.85
CA GLY A 14 -33.46 -57.75 -5.78
C GLY A 14 -33.68 -56.33 -5.26
N ALA A 15 -34.86 -56.03 -4.74
CA ALA A 15 -35.18 -54.72 -4.18
C ALA A 15 -34.33 -54.41 -2.91
N ALA A 16 -34.13 -55.41 -2.06
CA ALA A 16 -33.29 -55.26 -0.87
C ALA A 16 -31.82 -54.95 -1.21
N LEU A 17 -31.28 -55.62 -2.24
CA LEU A 17 -29.92 -55.36 -2.70
C LEU A 17 -29.74 -53.93 -3.26
N VAL A 18 -30.69 -53.47 -4.07
CA VAL A 18 -30.68 -52.09 -4.62
C VAL A 18 -30.77 -51.07 -3.50
N SER A 19 -31.66 -51.30 -2.50
CA SER A 19 -31.78 -50.41 -1.35
C SER A 19 -30.50 -50.37 -0.50
N ALA A 20 -29.84 -51.51 -0.29
CA ALA A 20 -28.57 -51.58 0.43
C ALA A 20 -27.45 -50.84 -0.33
N LEU A 21 -27.36 -51.00 -1.66
CA LEU A 21 -26.42 -50.27 -2.50
C LEU A 21 -26.67 -48.76 -2.48
N ALA A 22 -27.92 -48.34 -2.55
CA ALA A 22 -28.28 -46.91 -2.45
C ALA A 22 -27.90 -46.31 -1.09
N MET A 23 -28.14 -47.05 0.02
CA MET A 23 -27.72 -46.63 1.34
C MET A 23 -26.19 -46.52 1.49
N LEU A 24 -25.42 -47.47 0.92
CA LEU A 24 -23.97 -47.42 0.92
C LEU A 24 -23.47 -46.26 0.09
N ALA A 25 -24.06 -46.00 -1.07
CA ALA A 25 -23.68 -44.84 -1.92
C ALA A 25 -23.95 -43.50 -1.21
N THR A 26 -25.13 -43.36 -0.58
CA THR A 26 -25.47 -42.16 0.18
C THR A 26 -24.56 -41.95 1.40
N ALA A 27 -24.27 -43.02 2.13
CA ALA A 27 -23.32 -42.98 3.26
C ALA A 27 -21.90 -42.61 2.78
N GLY A 28 -21.46 -43.14 1.65
CA GLY A 28 -20.17 -42.76 1.02
C GLY A 28 -20.10 -41.28 0.64
N LEU A 29 -21.17 -40.76 0.04
CA LEU A 29 -21.26 -39.33 -0.29
C LEU A 29 -21.24 -38.44 0.95
N LEU A 30 -21.92 -38.82 2.02
CA LEU A 30 -21.94 -38.10 3.29
C LEU A 30 -20.54 -38.07 3.92
N VAL A 31 -19.81 -39.20 3.90
CA VAL A 31 -18.43 -39.24 4.39
C VAL A 31 -17.50 -38.34 3.57
N LEU A 32 -17.61 -38.36 2.23
CA LEU A 32 -16.85 -37.48 1.34
C LEU A 32 -17.17 -36.01 1.62
N ALA A 33 -18.42 -35.65 1.78
CA ALA A 33 -18.83 -34.28 2.11
C ALA A 33 -18.24 -33.85 3.48
N LEU A 34 -18.32 -34.71 4.50
CA LEU A 34 -17.75 -34.44 5.82
C LEU A 34 -16.22 -34.21 5.75
N VAL A 35 -15.52 -35.07 5.01
CA VAL A 35 -14.05 -34.91 4.79
C VAL A 35 -13.73 -33.61 4.07
N ALA A 36 -14.51 -33.24 3.05
CA ALA A 36 -14.31 -32.00 2.31
C ALA A 36 -14.51 -30.77 3.22
N VAL A 37 -15.60 -30.73 3.99
CA VAL A 37 -15.87 -29.64 4.96
C VAL A 37 -14.78 -29.58 6.03
N SER A 38 -14.36 -30.71 6.57
CA SER A 38 -13.28 -30.78 7.56
C SER A 38 -11.96 -30.22 7.01
N ARG A 39 -11.59 -30.56 5.77
CA ARG A 39 -10.39 -30.03 5.12
C ARG A 39 -10.48 -28.52 4.92
N VAL A 40 -11.59 -28.01 4.41
CA VAL A 40 -11.78 -26.55 4.23
C VAL A 40 -11.70 -25.82 5.56
N SER A 41 -12.33 -26.34 6.61
CA SER A 41 -12.25 -25.76 7.95
C SER A 41 -10.81 -25.76 8.50
N THR A 42 -10.08 -26.87 8.36
CA THR A 42 -8.69 -26.97 8.84
C THR A 42 -7.78 -26.00 8.11
N VAL A 43 -7.91 -25.87 6.78
CA VAL A 43 -7.14 -24.90 5.98
C VAL A 43 -7.52 -23.48 6.38
N GLY A 44 -8.79 -23.19 6.58
CA GLY A 44 -9.26 -21.87 7.03
C GLY A 44 -8.66 -21.47 8.37
N VAL A 45 -8.69 -22.36 9.36
CA VAL A 45 -8.09 -22.11 10.69
C VAL A 45 -6.59 -21.93 10.59
N ALA A 46 -5.89 -22.75 9.81
CA ALA A 46 -4.43 -22.62 9.62
C ALA A 46 -4.08 -21.29 8.97
N THR A 47 -4.80 -20.90 7.91
CA THR A 47 -4.59 -19.61 7.23
C THR A 47 -4.83 -18.43 8.16
N TYR A 48 -5.92 -18.48 8.94
CA TYR A 48 -6.21 -17.43 9.92
C TYR A 48 -5.13 -17.32 11.00
N THR A 49 -4.65 -18.45 11.52
CA THR A 49 -3.58 -18.49 12.52
C THR A 49 -2.26 -17.94 11.95
N ASP A 50 -1.92 -18.32 10.72
CA ASP A 50 -0.71 -17.82 10.04
C ASP A 50 -0.82 -16.31 9.79
N LEU A 51 -2.00 -15.81 9.40
CA LEU A 51 -2.23 -14.37 9.20
C LEU A 51 -2.08 -13.59 10.50
N MET A 52 -2.70 -14.07 11.58
CA MET A 52 -2.58 -13.44 12.91
C MET A 52 -1.14 -13.44 13.41
N ARG A 53 -0.43 -14.56 13.28
CA ARG A 53 0.97 -14.67 13.65
C ARG A 53 1.83 -13.70 12.84
N SER A 54 1.60 -13.63 11.52
CA SER A 54 2.28 -12.69 10.63
C SER A 54 2.03 -11.24 11.06
N GLY A 55 0.79 -10.89 11.45
CA GLY A 55 0.44 -9.58 11.98
C GLY A 55 1.24 -9.21 13.23
N TYR A 56 1.28 -10.09 14.22
CA TYR A 56 2.04 -9.86 15.46
C TYR A 56 3.55 -9.75 15.23
N ILE A 57 4.11 -10.56 14.33
CA ILE A 57 5.53 -10.48 13.98
C ILE A 57 5.82 -9.15 13.30
N ALA A 58 4.99 -8.72 12.35
CA ALA A 58 5.16 -7.45 11.66
C ALA A 58 5.02 -6.26 12.63
N GLU A 59 4.04 -6.29 13.53
CA GLU A 59 3.84 -5.26 14.55
C GLU A 59 5.05 -5.17 15.50
N GLY A 60 5.51 -6.31 16.03
CA GLY A 60 6.66 -6.36 16.90
C GLY A 60 7.96 -5.88 16.23
N ALA A 61 8.19 -6.30 14.98
CA ALA A 61 9.32 -5.83 14.18
C ALA A 61 9.23 -4.33 13.91
N GLY A 62 8.05 -3.81 13.54
CA GLY A 62 7.81 -2.39 13.33
C GLY A 62 8.11 -1.55 14.57
N ASN A 63 7.64 -1.98 15.74
CA ASN A 63 7.94 -1.31 17.00
C ASN A 63 9.44 -1.33 17.32
N ARG A 64 10.14 -2.44 17.02
CA ARG A 64 11.60 -2.52 17.18
C ARG A 64 12.32 -1.56 16.23
N VAL A 65 11.92 -1.49 14.95
CA VAL A 65 12.51 -0.56 13.98
C VAL A 65 12.30 0.89 14.44
N ARG A 66 11.10 1.25 14.88
CA ARG A 66 10.81 2.60 15.42
C ARG A 66 11.73 2.94 16.60
N TYR A 67 11.88 2.02 17.53
CA TYR A 67 12.81 2.22 18.66
C TYR A 67 14.25 2.45 18.19
N LEU A 68 14.71 1.68 17.20
CA LEU A 68 16.08 1.80 16.68
C LEU A 68 16.30 3.13 15.93
N ILE A 69 15.30 3.61 15.18
CA ILE A 69 15.34 4.95 14.57
C ILE A 69 15.52 6.02 15.64
N GLU A 70 14.70 5.98 16.70
CA GLU A 70 14.78 6.97 17.77
C GLU A 70 16.11 6.88 18.56
N ALA A 71 16.60 5.67 18.82
CA ALA A 71 17.90 5.47 19.46
C ALA A 71 19.05 6.06 18.63
N ASP A 72 19.04 5.80 17.32
CA ASP A 72 20.02 6.35 16.38
C ASP A 72 19.96 7.88 16.33
N ARG A 73 18.75 8.46 16.30
CA ARG A 73 18.57 9.93 16.30
C ARG A 73 19.09 10.57 17.59
N GLN A 74 18.88 9.92 18.73
CA GLN A 74 19.41 10.42 20.00
C GLN A 74 20.93 10.35 20.06
N LEU A 75 21.55 9.34 19.44
CA LEU A 75 22.99 9.15 19.47
C LEU A 75 23.72 10.06 18.46
N TYR A 76 23.15 10.28 17.28
CA TYR A 76 23.85 10.87 16.15
C TYR A 76 23.21 12.19 15.65
N GLY A 77 22.07 12.59 16.19
CA GLY A 77 21.35 13.80 15.78
C GLY A 77 20.52 13.62 14.50
N THR A 78 19.94 14.71 14.01
CA THR A 78 19.03 14.72 12.85
C THR A 78 19.71 14.99 11.52
N SER A 79 20.92 15.58 11.52
CA SER A 79 21.73 15.81 10.32
C SER A 79 22.57 14.61 9.89
N ARG A 80 22.39 13.47 10.53
CA ARG A 80 23.15 12.23 10.29
C ARG A 80 23.06 11.69 8.85
N ALA A 81 22.10 12.10 8.07
CA ALA A 81 22.00 11.71 6.66
C ALA A 81 23.02 12.41 5.77
N GLU A 82 23.42 13.65 6.11
CA GLU A 82 24.38 14.45 5.37
C GLU A 82 25.82 14.34 5.91
N ASP A 83 25.97 14.37 7.24
CA ASP A 83 27.27 14.50 7.91
C ASP A 83 27.97 13.17 8.23
N ILE A 84 27.44 12.04 7.76
CA ILE A 84 27.99 10.75 8.14
C ILE A 84 29.34 10.49 7.47
N LYS A 85 30.41 10.70 8.22
CA LYS A 85 31.72 10.11 7.92
C LYS A 85 31.73 8.65 8.38
N TYR A 86 31.60 7.75 7.44
CA TYR A 86 31.36 6.31 7.67
C TYR A 86 32.51 5.57 8.35
N GLU A 87 33.71 6.12 8.40
CA GLU A 87 34.87 5.47 9.03
C GLU A 87 34.69 5.22 10.53
N ASP A 88 33.80 5.97 11.18
CA ASP A 88 33.60 5.91 12.63
C ASP A 88 32.32 5.17 13.09
N TYR A 89 31.52 4.61 12.16
CA TYR A 89 30.17 4.15 12.52
C TYR A 89 29.81 2.79 11.92
N ASP A 90 29.18 1.96 12.75
CA ASP A 90 28.62 0.68 12.32
C ASP A 90 27.54 0.88 11.23
N THR A 91 27.59 0.07 10.20
CA THR A 91 26.89 0.30 8.92
C THR A 91 25.37 0.13 8.95
N ASP A 92 24.84 -0.46 10.01
CA ASP A 92 23.41 -0.80 10.12
C ASP A 92 22.57 0.33 10.71
N ARG A 93 22.44 1.43 9.97
CA ARG A 93 21.63 2.54 10.44
C ARG A 93 20.23 2.56 9.89
N TYR A 94 19.33 2.93 10.77
CA TYR A 94 17.92 3.04 10.46
C TYR A 94 17.60 4.45 9.93
N LEU A 95 18.05 4.73 8.70
CA LEU A 95 17.82 5.99 8.00
C LEU A 95 16.54 5.94 7.15
N ALA A 96 15.88 7.09 7.00
CA ALA A 96 14.79 7.24 6.04
C ALA A 96 15.38 7.41 4.63
N ASP A 97 15.78 6.31 4.01
CA ASP A 97 16.45 6.25 2.70
C ASP A 97 15.58 5.61 1.59
N SER A 98 14.36 5.21 1.91
CA SER A 98 13.42 4.54 1.02
C SER A 98 13.91 3.20 0.45
N ILE A 99 14.94 2.58 1.07
CA ILE A 99 15.44 1.26 0.67
C ILE A 99 14.77 0.18 1.51
N GLU A 100 14.62 -1.01 0.92
CA GLU A 100 14.19 -2.20 1.66
C GLU A 100 15.38 -2.77 2.44
N HIS A 101 15.24 -2.78 3.76
CA HIS A 101 16.15 -3.38 4.72
C HIS A 101 15.52 -4.65 5.30
N GLU A 102 16.35 -5.48 5.94
CA GLU A 102 15.89 -6.69 6.61
C GLU A 102 16.36 -6.69 8.07
N ILE A 103 15.50 -7.13 8.97
CA ILE A 103 15.82 -7.33 10.39
C ILE A 103 15.36 -8.73 10.81
N ASP A 104 16.18 -9.43 11.56
CA ASP A 104 15.76 -10.67 12.21
C ASP A 104 14.89 -10.34 13.44
N TYR A 105 13.67 -10.84 13.45
CA TYR A 105 12.77 -10.73 14.58
C TYR A 105 12.41 -12.12 15.12
N TYR A 106 13.09 -12.53 16.18
CA TYR A 106 12.97 -13.86 16.78
C TYR A 106 13.09 -15.02 15.80
N GLY A 107 14.12 -15.00 14.94
CA GLY A 107 14.39 -16.02 13.95
C GLY A 107 13.48 -15.93 12.70
N THR A 108 12.74 -14.84 12.54
CA THR A 108 11.93 -14.59 11.36
C THR A 108 12.48 -13.36 10.64
N PRO A 109 12.90 -13.48 9.36
CA PRO A 109 13.32 -12.32 8.59
C PRO A 109 12.12 -11.43 8.28
N VAL A 110 12.25 -10.14 8.58
CA VAL A 110 11.22 -9.14 8.35
C VAL A 110 11.84 -8.00 7.54
N LYS A 111 11.21 -7.68 6.42
CA LYS A 111 11.63 -6.59 5.56
C LYS A 111 10.93 -5.31 5.97
N PHE A 112 11.64 -4.20 5.90
CA PHE A 112 11.07 -2.89 6.20
C PHE A 112 11.65 -1.82 5.29
N VAL A 113 10.89 -0.73 5.14
CA VAL A 113 11.29 0.48 4.41
C VAL A 113 10.95 1.68 5.30
N ILE A 114 11.89 2.60 5.42
CA ILE A 114 11.69 3.86 6.14
C ILE A 114 11.62 5.00 5.11
N THR A 115 10.54 5.78 5.14
CA THR A 115 10.34 6.92 4.25
C THR A 115 9.97 8.16 5.06
N SER A 116 10.11 9.34 4.47
CA SER A 116 9.53 10.54 5.08
C SER A 116 8.00 10.45 5.05
N ALA A 117 7.33 10.70 6.16
CA ALA A 117 5.88 10.83 6.18
C ALA A 117 5.38 12.07 5.42
N LEU A 118 6.27 13.04 5.20
CA LEU A 118 6.03 14.22 4.38
C LEU A 118 6.22 13.96 2.88
N SER A 119 6.64 12.75 2.48
CA SER A 119 6.77 12.39 1.06
C SER A 119 5.42 12.51 0.37
N GLY A 120 5.40 13.31 -0.71
CA GLY A 120 4.19 13.60 -1.47
C GLY A 120 3.57 14.97 -1.17
N VAL A 121 2.55 15.28 -1.94
CA VAL A 121 1.82 16.55 -1.91
C VAL A 121 0.64 16.44 -0.95
N ALA A 122 0.43 17.48 -0.15
CA ALA A 122 -0.79 17.57 0.68
C ALA A 122 -1.99 17.95 -0.18
N MET A 123 -2.98 17.08 -0.25
CA MET A 123 -4.24 17.30 -1.00
C MET A 123 -5.31 18.00 -0.17
N THR A 124 -4.92 18.95 0.65
CA THR A 124 -5.87 19.78 1.42
C THR A 124 -6.35 21.02 0.65
N ASN A 125 -5.75 21.27 -0.52
CA ASN A 125 -6.01 22.45 -1.30
C ASN A 125 -5.99 22.12 -2.81
N VAL A 126 -7.04 22.47 -3.52
CA VAL A 126 -7.16 22.32 -4.98
C VAL A 126 -5.99 22.95 -5.74
N ASN A 127 -5.41 24.03 -5.23
CA ASN A 127 -4.23 24.68 -5.82
C ASN A 127 -2.97 23.79 -5.85
N ALA A 128 -2.91 22.73 -5.04
CA ALA A 128 -1.81 21.78 -5.09
C ALA A 128 -1.87 20.88 -6.32
N LEU A 129 -2.97 20.88 -7.05
CA LEU A 129 -3.15 20.07 -8.27
C LEU A 129 -2.26 20.54 -9.43
N ASP A 130 -1.88 21.81 -9.47
CA ASP A 130 -0.98 22.34 -10.49
C ASP A 130 0.35 21.59 -10.54
N VAL A 131 0.77 20.99 -9.43
CA VAL A 131 1.98 20.18 -9.36
C VAL A 131 1.89 18.94 -10.25
N PHE A 132 0.70 18.40 -10.49
CA PHE A 132 0.50 17.21 -11.31
C PHE A 132 0.59 17.49 -12.82
N SER A 133 0.40 18.73 -13.26
CA SER A 133 0.41 19.10 -14.67
C SER A 133 1.80 19.02 -15.30
N TYR A 134 2.86 19.09 -14.47
CA TYR A 134 4.22 19.22 -14.97
C TYR A 134 4.78 17.99 -15.70
N ASP A 135 4.37 16.79 -15.30
CA ASP A 135 4.92 15.52 -15.86
C ASP A 135 4.10 14.93 -17.03
N ARG A 136 3.29 15.75 -17.71
CA ARG A 136 2.41 15.28 -18.76
C ARG A 136 2.54 16.09 -20.04
N ASP A 137 2.68 15.38 -21.17
CA ASP A 137 2.94 15.95 -22.49
C ASP A 137 1.74 16.67 -23.15
N THR A 138 0.53 16.63 -22.53
CA THR A 138 -0.70 17.18 -23.09
C THR A 138 -1.41 18.11 -22.10
N GLU A 139 -1.09 19.40 -22.15
CA GLU A 139 -1.64 20.42 -21.23
C GLU A 139 -3.19 20.45 -21.19
N ALA A 140 -3.87 20.38 -22.33
CA ALA A 140 -5.33 20.51 -22.39
C ALA A 140 -6.04 19.34 -21.69
N ALA A 141 -5.68 18.09 -21.99
CA ALA A 141 -6.31 16.92 -21.40
C ALA A 141 -6.02 16.78 -19.89
N VAL A 142 -4.90 17.30 -19.43
CA VAL A 142 -4.55 17.34 -18.01
C VAL A 142 -5.35 18.42 -17.29
N THR A 143 -5.55 19.58 -17.90
CA THR A 143 -6.35 20.67 -17.32
C THR A 143 -7.80 20.24 -17.10
N ASP A 144 -8.38 19.54 -18.08
CA ASP A 144 -9.74 19.02 -17.97
C ASP A 144 -9.83 17.96 -16.84
N LEU A 145 -8.89 17.01 -16.78
CA LEU A 145 -8.81 16.02 -15.70
C LEU A 145 -8.59 16.63 -14.32
N LEU A 146 -7.83 17.73 -14.23
CA LEU A 146 -7.65 18.46 -12.98
C LEU A 146 -8.95 19.11 -12.54
N GLY A 147 -9.73 19.66 -13.49
CA GLY A 147 -11.06 20.20 -13.26
C GLY A 147 -12.01 19.12 -12.73
N GLU A 148 -12.13 18.01 -13.45
CA GLU A 148 -12.93 16.85 -13.03
C GLU A 148 -12.56 16.37 -11.62
N PHE A 149 -11.27 16.20 -11.36
CA PHE A 149 -10.79 15.77 -10.04
C PHE A 149 -11.13 16.77 -8.94
N ALA A 150 -11.00 18.07 -9.22
CA ALA A 150 -11.31 19.12 -8.27
C ALA A 150 -12.82 19.14 -7.92
N ASP A 151 -13.68 19.00 -8.92
CA ASP A 151 -15.13 18.93 -8.74
C ASP A 151 -15.52 17.67 -7.95
N GLN A 152 -15.03 16.49 -8.35
CA GLN A 152 -15.28 15.22 -7.65
C GLN A 152 -14.76 15.23 -6.20
N LEU A 153 -13.58 15.81 -5.94
CA LEU A 153 -13.06 15.92 -4.59
C LEU A 153 -13.90 16.88 -3.73
N SER A 154 -14.41 17.95 -4.33
CA SER A 154 -15.23 18.93 -3.64
C SER A 154 -16.57 18.34 -3.23
N ASP A 155 -17.28 17.66 -4.15
CA ASP A 155 -18.54 16.96 -3.87
C ASP A 155 -18.34 15.80 -2.88
N TYR A 156 -17.18 15.10 -2.94
CA TYR A 156 -16.87 14.07 -1.97
C TYR A 156 -16.75 14.59 -0.53
N ILE A 157 -16.38 15.87 -0.35
CA ILE A 157 -16.09 16.47 0.95
C ILE A 157 -17.26 17.26 1.50
N ASP A 158 -18.01 17.97 0.64
CA ASP A 158 -19.10 18.84 1.12
C ASP A 158 -20.30 18.02 1.61
N THR A 159 -21.35 18.69 2.05
CA THR A 159 -22.46 18.04 2.75
C THR A 159 -23.79 18.23 2.03
N ASP A 160 -23.77 18.87 0.87
CA ASP A 160 -24.97 18.99 0.06
C ASP A 160 -25.05 17.88 -0.99
N ASP A 161 -26.12 17.83 -1.78
CA ASP A 161 -26.35 16.82 -2.81
C ASP A 161 -26.33 17.47 -4.21
N GLU A 162 -25.70 18.66 -4.36
CA GLU A 162 -25.66 19.41 -5.62
C GLU A 162 -24.36 19.11 -6.38
N SER A 163 -24.40 18.20 -7.38
CA SER A 163 -23.25 17.89 -8.22
C SER A 163 -22.71 19.12 -8.93
N ARG A 164 -21.40 19.33 -8.87
CA ARG A 164 -20.67 20.25 -9.74
C ARG A 164 -20.68 19.75 -11.19
N THR A 165 -20.14 20.56 -12.09
CA THR A 165 -20.18 20.26 -13.54
C THR A 165 -19.65 18.87 -13.87
N ASP A 166 -18.51 18.48 -13.30
CA ASP A 166 -17.85 17.20 -13.47
C ASP A 166 -17.73 16.45 -12.13
N GLY A 167 -18.56 16.83 -11.16
CA GLY A 167 -18.62 16.27 -9.83
C GLY A 167 -19.37 14.95 -9.75
N PHE A 168 -19.38 14.34 -8.57
CA PHE A 168 -20.02 13.05 -8.31
C PHE A 168 -20.73 13.09 -6.96
N GLU A 169 -22.06 12.96 -7.02
CA GLU A 169 -22.92 12.80 -5.85
C GLU A 169 -23.48 11.37 -5.75
N VAL A 170 -24.34 11.13 -4.76
CA VAL A 170 -24.88 9.78 -4.46
C VAL A 170 -25.40 9.06 -5.69
N ALA A 171 -26.15 9.75 -6.56
CA ALA A 171 -26.73 9.14 -7.76
C ALA A 171 -25.67 8.71 -8.78
N ASP A 172 -24.56 9.46 -8.89
CA ASP A 172 -23.46 9.16 -9.78
C ASP A 172 -22.67 7.95 -9.29
N TYR A 173 -22.41 7.89 -7.98
CA TYR A 173 -21.75 6.75 -7.35
C TYR A 173 -22.61 5.47 -7.41
N GLU A 174 -23.92 5.56 -7.22
CA GLU A 174 -24.84 4.43 -7.43
C GLU A 174 -24.81 3.93 -8.88
N GLY A 175 -24.66 4.83 -9.84
CA GLY A 175 -24.55 4.49 -11.26
C GLY A 175 -23.33 3.66 -11.62
N ILE A 176 -22.29 3.67 -10.79
CA ILE A 176 -21.07 2.88 -10.95
C ILE A 176 -20.90 1.78 -9.89
N ASP A 177 -21.99 1.35 -9.26
CA ASP A 177 -22.04 0.31 -8.22
C ASP A 177 -21.19 0.64 -6.96
N MET A 178 -20.96 1.91 -6.66
CA MET A 178 -20.24 2.37 -5.47
C MET A 178 -21.19 2.95 -4.43
N ASN A 179 -22.15 2.16 -3.98
CA ASN A 179 -23.11 2.55 -2.95
C ASN A 179 -22.40 2.97 -1.65
N ALA A 180 -22.94 3.92 -0.95
CA ALA A 180 -22.40 4.53 0.27
C ALA A 180 -21.31 5.62 0.04
N LEU A 181 -21.20 6.15 -1.15
CA LEU A 181 -20.43 7.35 -1.44
C LEU A 181 -21.38 8.45 -1.97
N PRO A 182 -20.99 9.72 -1.92
CA PRO A 182 -19.77 10.24 -1.33
C PRO A 182 -19.76 10.16 0.20
N ARG A 183 -18.61 10.46 0.80
CA ARG A 183 -18.49 10.45 2.26
C ARG A 183 -19.13 11.67 2.95
N ASN A 184 -19.26 12.79 2.24
CA ASN A 184 -19.69 14.10 2.74
C ASN A 184 -18.85 14.57 3.94
N ALA A 185 -17.54 14.28 3.89
CA ALA A 185 -16.55 14.65 4.90
C ALA A 185 -15.13 14.56 4.32
N SER A 186 -14.21 15.27 4.95
CA SER A 186 -12.78 15.19 4.56
C SER A 186 -12.27 13.74 4.56
N PRO A 187 -11.49 13.35 3.55
CA PRO A 187 -10.86 12.03 3.48
C PRO A 187 -10.01 11.76 4.73
N GLN A 188 -10.07 10.54 5.26
CA GLN A 188 -9.23 10.10 6.39
C GLN A 188 -7.94 9.43 5.92
N PHE A 189 -7.99 8.79 4.75
CA PHE A 189 -6.87 8.08 4.16
C PHE A 189 -6.67 8.56 2.72
N ARG A 190 -5.44 8.72 2.28
CA ARG A 190 -5.14 9.12 0.90
C ARG A 190 -5.69 8.12 -0.14
N GLU A 191 -5.83 6.87 0.22
CA GLU A 191 -6.37 5.82 -0.63
C GLU A 191 -7.86 6.02 -0.95
N GLU A 192 -8.60 6.82 -0.17
CA GLU A 192 -9.97 7.23 -0.48
C GLU A 192 -10.06 8.02 -1.80
N LEU A 193 -8.98 8.74 -2.17
CA LEU A 193 -8.92 9.43 -3.46
C LEU A 193 -9.06 8.48 -4.66
N LEU A 194 -8.74 7.20 -4.51
CA LEU A 194 -8.92 6.20 -5.57
C LEU A 194 -10.41 5.84 -5.83
N TRP A 195 -11.31 6.30 -4.99
CA TRP A 195 -12.76 6.20 -5.22
C TRP A 195 -13.27 7.28 -6.17
N LEU A 196 -12.49 8.36 -6.37
CA LEU A 196 -12.79 9.39 -7.36
C LEU A 196 -12.37 8.89 -8.76
N PRO A 197 -13.28 8.82 -9.74
CA PRO A 197 -12.95 8.30 -11.08
C PRO A 197 -11.77 9.01 -11.74
N ALA A 198 -11.71 10.34 -11.69
CA ALA A 198 -10.63 11.14 -12.26
C ALA A 198 -9.27 10.86 -11.59
N ALA A 199 -9.26 10.55 -10.29
CA ALA A 199 -8.02 10.30 -9.55
C ALA A 199 -7.22 9.11 -10.09
N LYS A 200 -7.87 8.04 -10.55
CA LYS A 200 -7.21 6.86 -11.10
C LYS A 200 -6.40 7.17 -12.35
N THR A 201 -6.85 8.15 -13.13
CA THR A 201 -6.15 8.57 -14.35
C THR A 201 -5.12 9.64 -14.06
N LEU A 202 -5.42 10.55 -13.13
CA LEU A 202 -4.59 11.70 -12.82
C LEU A 202 -3.42 11.36 -11.90
N LEU A 203 -3.65 10.59 -10.83
CA LEU A 203 -2.66 10.38 -9.77
C LEU A 203 -1.72 9.23 -10.10
N PRO A 204 -0.40 9.41 -9.95
CA PRO A 204 0.57 8.34 -10.22
C PRO A 204 0.46 7.24 -9.17
N LEU A 205 0.40 6.01 -9.66
CA LEU A 205 0.38 4.79 -8.85
C LEU A 205 1.69 4.03 -9.00
N ASP A 206 2.11 3.36 -7.93
CA ASP A 206 3.20 2.39 -8.00
C ASP A 206 2.73 1.06 -8.63
N LYS A 207 3.67 0.12 -8.80
CA LYS A 207 3.38 -1.23 -9.33
C LYS A 207 2.36 -2.02 -8.49
N ASP A 208 2.16 -1.64 -7.25
CA ASP A 208 1.22 -2.25 -6.31
C ASP A 208 -0.13 -1.48 -6.28
N GLY A 209 -0.32 -0.49 -7.16
CA GLY A 209 -1.54 0.33 -7.27
C GLY A 209 -1.71 1.36 -6.15
N ARG A 210 -0.62 1.85 -5.54
CA ARG A 210 -0.65 2.82 -4.46
C ARG A 210 -0.30 4.20 -4.95
N LEU A 211 -0.91 5.20 -4.32
CA LEU A 211 -0.58 6.59 -4.55
C LEU A 211 0.85 6.91 -4.08
N THR A 212 1.69 7.40 -5.01
CA THR A 212 3.10 7.69 -4.73
C THR A 212 3.36 9.17 -4.47
N LEU A 213 2.50 10.05 -5.00
CA LEU A 213 2.68 11.49 -4.93
C LEU A 213 1.89 12.17 -3.80
N ILE A 214 0.88 11.49 -3.27
CA ILE A 214 0.01 12.07 -2.24
C ILE A 214 0.49 11.63 -0.86
N ARG A 215 0.67 12.60 0.04
CA ARG A 215 0.97 12.30 1.44
C ARG A 215 -0.29 11.86 2.20
N GLN A 216 -0.09 11.16 3.32
CA GLN A 216 -1.19 10.83 4.23
C GLN A 216 -1.81 12.11 4.82
N PHE A 217 -3.12 12.07 5.07
CA PHE A 217 -3.82 13.15 5.74
C PHE A 217 -3.45 13.23 7.22
N GLY A 218 -3.56 14.42 7.80
CA GLY A 218 -3.25 14.64 9.20
C GLY A 218 -1.76 14.80 9.55
N ILE A 219 -0.87 14.69 8.56
CA ILE A 219 0.55 14.98 8.77
C ILE A 219 0.77 16.50 8.69
N PRO A 220 1.60 17.09 9.58
CA PRO A 220 1.92 18.51 9.52
C PRO A 220 2.47 18.94 8.17
N SER A 221 2.32 20.22 7.83
CA SER A 221 2.90 20.79 6.62
C SER A 221 4.43 20.83 6.73
N GLY A 222 5.13 20.67 5.62
CA GLY A 222 6.58 20.71 5.54
C GLY A 222 7.09 20.12 4.23
N ASN A 223 8.37 20.29 3.96
CA ASN A 223 9.02 19.71 2.80
C ASN A 223 9.43 18.26 3.09
N PRO A 224 9.22 17.32 2.15
CA PRO A 224 9.75 15.97 2.29
C PRO A 224 11.28 15.98 2.27
N SER A 225 11.88 14.98 2.89
CA SER A 225 13.34 14.83 2.86
C SER A 225 13.81 14.42 1.47
N ILE A 226 14.90 15.05 0.99
CA ILE A 226 15.55 14.75 -0.29
C ILE A 226 15.98 13.28 -0.40
N TYR A 227 16.34 12.67 0.72
CA TYR A 227 16.81 11.28 0.77
C TYR A 227 15.70 10.24 0.52
N THR A 228 14.43 10.67 0.49
CA THR A 228 13.25 9.80 0.29
C THR A 228 12.49 10.09 -0.99
N VAL A 229 13.00 10.97 -1.85
CA VAL A 229 12.33 11.36 -3.09
C VAL A 229 12.38 10.25 -4.13
N ASN A 230 11.39 10.27 -5.01
CA ASN A 230 11.31 9.45 -6.21
C ASN A 230 11.32 10.34 -7.47
N TYR A 231 11.36 9.70 -8.65
CA TYR A 231 11.38 10.39 -9.93
C TYR A 231 10.21 11.38 -10.08
N THR A 232 8.99 10.94 -9.78
CA THR A 232 7.79 11.77 -9.90
C THR A 232 7.87 13.03 -9.03
N MET A 233 8.35 12.90 -7.79
CA MET A 233 8.51 14.07 -6.89
C MET A 233 9.54 15.07 -7.41
N LEU A 234 10.65 14.59 -7.97
CA LEU A 234 11.66 15.45 -8.57
C LEU A 234 11.10 16.24 -9.77
N ARG A 235 10.32 15.56 -10.62
CA ARG A 235 9.68 16.19 -11.79
C ARG A 235 8.59 17.18 -11.39
N THR A 236 7.72 16.82 -10.45
CA THR A 236 6.53 17.60 -10.12
C THR A 236 6.77 18.67 -9.05
N MET A 237 7.53 18.37 -7.99
CA MET A 237 7.76 19.32 -6.88
C MET A 237 8.95 20.24 -7.13
N ALA A 238 10.06 19.70 -7.60
CA ALA A 238 11.25 20.48 -7.91
C ALA A 238 11.29 21.00 -9.36
N GLN A 239 10.35 20.57 -10.20
CA GLN A 239 10.26 20.98 -11.61
C GLN A 239 11.55 20.74 -12.39
N LEU A 240 12.23 19.63 -12.09
CA LEU A 240 13.47 19.27 -12.79
C LEU A 240 13.16 18.68 -14.17
N GLU A 241 14.05 18.94 -15.12
CA GLU A 241 14.03 18.23 -16.39
C GLU A 241 14.36 16.74 -16.22
N GLU A 242 13.97 15.92 -17.19
CA GLU A 242 14.11 14.46 -17.12
C GLU A 242 15.56 14.03 -16.78
N GLU A 243 16.54 14.59 -17.47
CA GLU A 243 17.95 14.23 -17.25
C GLU A 243 18.45 14.70 -15.89
N GLN A 244 18.04 15.88 -15.41
CA GLN A 244 18.35 16.37 -14.08
C GLN A 244 17.76 15.47 -12.99
N ALA A 245 16.51 15.05 -13.15
CA ALA A 245 15.85 14.12 -12.21
C ALA A 245 16.60 12.77 -12.16
N LYS A 246 17.02 12.24 -13.30
CA LYS A 246 17.84 11.02 -13.37
C LYS A 246 19.21 11.19 -12.71
N GLU A 247 19.83 12.35 -12.87
CA GLU A 247 21.10 12.66 -12.22
C GLU A 247 20.95 12.66 -10.69
N VAL A 248 19.93 13.33 -10.16
CA VAL A 248 19.64 13.33 -8.72
C VAL A 248 19.40 11.90 -8.21
N LEU A 249 18.67 11.08 -8.94
CA LEU A 249 18.45 9.68 -8.54
C LEU A 249 19.75 8.87 -8.52
N ARG A 250 20.66 9.08 -9.49
CA ARG A 250 21.98 8.45 -9.48
C ARG A 250 22.82 8.89 -8.28
N ALA A 251 22.82 10.19 -7.98
CA ALA A 251 23.48 10.72 -6.80
C ALA A 251 22.92 10.15 -5.50
N LEU A 252 21.58 9.99 -5.40
CA LEU A 252 20.94 9.31 -4.28
C LEU A 252 21.33 7.83 -4.18
N GLU A 253 21.49 7.12 -5.28
CA GLU A 253 21.97 5.74 -5.25
C GLU A 253 23.43 5.65 -4.77
N LEU A 254 24.29 6.56 -5.15
CA LEU A 254 25.66 6.64 -4.64
C LEU A 254 25.67 6.98 -3.15
N TRP A 255 24.89 7.97 -2.74
CA TRP A 255 24.71 8.26 -1.33
C TRP A 255 24.23 7.03 -0.53
N ARG A 256 23.30 6.26 -1.07
CA ARG A 256 22.80 5.03 -0.43
C ARG A 256 23.86 3.95 -0.30
N LYS A 257 24.74 3.79 -1.29
CA LYS A 257 25.75 2.73 -1.36
C LYS A 257 27.06 3.13 -0.67
N GLU A 258 27.52 4.33 -0.93
CA GLU A 258 28.88 4.78 -0.60
C GLU A 258 28.87 5.93 0.42
N ARG A 259 27.70 6.43 0.73
CA ARG A 259 27.49 7.57 1.65
C ARG A 259 28.26 8.83 1.25
N THR A 260 28.50 8.99 -0.01
CA THR A 260 29.04 10.24 -0.53
C THR A 260 28.01 11.35 -0.33
N PRO A 261 28.37 12.50 0.26
CA PRO A 261 27.45 13.60 0.47
C PRO A 261 26.70 13.98 -0.81
N LEU A 262 25.39 14.10 -0.72
CA LEU A 262 24.55 14.33 -1.90
C LEU A 262 24.88 15.67 -2.58
N GLY A 263 25.15 16.71 -1.78
CA GLY A 263 25.49 18.04 -2.29
C GLY A 263 26.75 18.08 -3.15
N ASP A 264 27.73 17.23 -2.87
CA ASP A 264 29.00 17.18 -3.63
C ASP A 264 28.86 16.53 -5.00
N GLN A 265 27.72 15.85 -5.26
CA GLN A 265 27.48 15.07 -6.46
C GLN A 265 26.55 15.77 -7.46
N LEU A 266 25.93 16.87 -7.07
CA LEU A 266 24.91 17.54 -7.85
C LEU A 266 25.44 18.83 -8.50
N ASP A 267 24.90 19.11 -9.68
CA ASP A 267 25.18 20.36 -10.39
C ASP A 267 24.68 21.57 -9.57
N GLU A 268 25.48 22.64 -9.54
CA GLU A 268 25.16 23.91 -8.89
C GLU A 268 23.85 24.53 -9.37
N LEU A 269 23.39 24.20 -10.57
CA LEU A 269 22.10 24.67 -11.13
C LEU A 269 20.90 23.95 -10.55
N VAL A 270 21.08 22.70 -10.15
CA VAL A 270 19.99 21.85 -9.61
C VAL A 270 19.81 22.03 -8.09
N LEU A 271 20.91 22.27 -7.38
CA LEU A 271 20.91 22.43 -5.91
C LEU A 271 19.88 23.45 -5.38
N PRO A 272 19.75 24.68 -5.92
CA PRO A 272 18.79 25.65 -5.41
C PRO A 272 17.34 25.23 -5.58
N GLN A 273 17.01 24.47 -6.63
CA GLN A 273 15.66 23.95 -6.88
C GLN A 273 15.33 22.86 -5.85
N LEU A 274 16.27 21.96 -5.59
CA LEU A 274 16.13 20.91 -4.58
C LEU A 274 16.00 21.48 -3.16
N GLN A 275 16.86 22.46 -2.80
CA GLN A 275 16.81 23.10 -1.49
C GLN A 275 15.51 23.87 -1.23
N ARG A 276 14.86 24.36 -2.28
CA ARG A 276 13.56 25.04 -2.18
C ARG A 276 12.41 24.03 -1.97
N SER A 277 12.50 22.87 -2.58
CA SER A 277 11.40 21.86 -2.63
C SER A 277 11.53 20.80 -1.56
N PHE A 278 12.74 20.53 -1.07
CA PHE A 278 13.02 19.41 -0.16
C PHE A 278 13.84 19.86 1.06
N SER A 279 13.62 19.16 2.18
CA SER A 279 14.50 19.27 3.35
C SER A 279 15.73 18.38 3.16
N TRP A 280 16.89 18.88 3.60
CA TRP A 280 18.16 18.14 3.62
C TRP A 280 18.43 17.46 4.95
N ASP A 281 17.59 17.73 5.94
CA ASP A 281 17.62 17.02 7.22
C ASP A 281 16.86 15.69 7.14
N GLU A 282 17.15 14.82 8.09
CA GLU A 282 16.34 13.64 8.31
C GLU A 282 14.88 14.03 8.63
N PRO A 283 13.88 13.31 8.09
CA PRO A 283 12.48 13.70 8.29
C PRO A 283 12.10 13.65 9.78
N GLU A 284 11.46 14.70 10.26
CA GLU A 284 10.91 14.73 11.62
C GLU A 284 9.80 13.67 11.79
N TYR A 285 9.00 13.51 10.75
CA TYR A 285 7.94 12.50 10.67
C TYR A 285 8.31 11.46 9.61
N TYR A 286 8.29 10.20 9.99
CA TYR A 286 8.64 9.10 9.10
C TYR A 286 7.57 8.01 9.09
N THR A 287 7.51 7.28 7.99
CA THR A 287 6.66 6.12 7.81
C THR A 287 7.51 4.87 7.75
N VAL A 288 7.23 3.92 8.60
CA VAL A 288 7.84 2.58 8.57
C VAL A 288 6.86 1.60 7.95
N THR A 289 7.21 1.07 6.81
CA THR A 289 6.45 -0.03 6.18
C THR A 289 7.15 -1.34 6.47
N VAL A 290 6.46 -2.26 7.14
CA VAL A 290 6.99 -3.56 7.52
C VAL A 290 6.29 -4.66 6.74
N ARG A 291 7.05 -5.60 6.22
CA ARG A 291 6.54 -6.77 5.49
C ARG A 291 7.28 -8.02 5.96
N GLN A 292 6.56 -8.99 6.48
CA GLN A 292 7.15 -10.30 6.76
C GLN A 292 7.45 -11.01 5.43
N ALA A 293 8.65 -11.60 5.30
CA ALA A 293 8.96 -12.51 4.20
C ALA A 293 8.09 -13.78 4.35
N ALA A 294 7.25 -14.06 3.34
CA ALA A 294 6.43 -15.26 3.35
C ALA A 294 7.21 -16.44 2.78
N PRO A 295 7.09 -17.63 3.36
CA PRO A 295 7.27 -18.87 2.62
C PRO A 295 6.31 -18.90 1.43
N GLU A 296 6.74 -19.45 0.29
CA GLU A 296 5.91 -19.52 -0.92
C GLU A 296 4.50 -20.05 -0.61
N GLY A 297 3.49 -19.31 -1.10
CA GLY A 297 2.07 -19.68 -0.99
C GLY A 297 1.40 -19.38 0.34
N ARG A 298 2.04 -18.68 1.29
CA ARG A 298 1.39 -18.27 2.54
C ARG A 298 1.03 -16.78 2.54
N PRO A 299 -0.11 -16.40 3.14
CA PRO A 299 -0.47 -15.00 3.29
C PRO A 299 0.52 -14.28 4.21
N THR A 300 0.86 -13.04 3.84
CA THR A 300 1.69 -12.15 4.66
C THR A 300 0.92 -10.93 5.10
N SER A 301 1.28 -10.41 6.27
CA SER A 301 0.80 -9.11 6.73
C SER A 301 1.78 -8.02 6.33
N ARG A 302 1.24 -6.87 5.93
CA ARG A 302 1.95 -5.62 5.76
C ARG A 302 1.37 -4.61 6.73
N LEU A 303 2.24 -3.95 7.48
CA LEU A 303 1.88 -2.87 8.38
C LEU A 303 2.60 -1.58 7.97
N VAL A 304 1.94 -0.46 8.16
CA VAL A 304 2.46 0.88 7.90
C VAL A 304 2.21 1.71 9.16
N TYR A 305 3.28 2.31 9.65
CA TYR A 305 3.25 3.16 10.86
C TYR A 305 3.70 4.57 10.52
#